data_f91fb81dbcbd4fde6c1981261a5d6e63
#
_entry.id   f91fb81dbcbd4fde6c1981261a5d6e63
#
_cell.length_a   1.000
_cell.length_b   1.000
_cell.length_c   1.000
_cell.angle_alpha   90.00
_cell.angle_beta   90.00
_cell.angle_gamma   90.00
#
_symmetry.space_group_name_H-M   'P 1'
#
loop_
_entity.id
_entity.type
_entity.pdbx_description
1 polymer ?
#
loop_
_entity_poly.entity_id
_entity_poly.type
_entity_poly.pdbx_seq_one_letter_code
_entity_poly.pdbx_strand_id
1 'polypeptide(L)'
;MKVTNQKYADALKVIGGYTENLDDVMKSTSRSLAVHFGKLDGYVLPGGVRVSEPGPDINCAGTLPMRVDAKDHSDNPYTNSFGCLLGSDGLYVVDGAVLKQVVAKIPTFSIMANRDRICHHIVTKFKSK
;
A
#
# COMPACT_ATOMS: atom_id res chain seq x y z
N MET A 1 7.92 3.42 5.13
CA MET A 1 7.63 3.76 6.53
C MET A 1 8.42 2.81 7.42
N LYS A 2 9.30 3.31 8.30
CA LYS A 2 10.00 2.48 9.28
C LYS A 2 9.35 2.67 10.65
N VAL A 3 9.03 1.58 11.31
CA VAL A 3 8.53 1.58 12.69
C VAL A 3 9.71 1.26 13.60
N THR A 4 10.05 2.17 14.50
CA THR A 4 11.15 1.98 15.46
C THR A 4 10.56 1.90 16.85
N ASN A 5 10.77 0.79 17.53
CA ASN A 5 10.39 0.62 18.92
C ASN A 5 11.53 1.16 19.79
N GLN A 6 11.30 2.23 20.54
CA GLN A 6 12.26 2.71 21.54
C GLN A 6 12.01 2.02 22.87
N LYS A 7 13.05 1.42 23.42
CA LYS A 7 13.07 0.54 24.59
C LYS A 7 12.53 1.16 25.90
N TYR A 8 12.17 2.45 25.92
CA TYR A 8 11.72 3.19 27.11
C TYR A 8 10.61 4.20 26.86
N ALA A 9 9.96 4.15 25.71
CA ALA A 9 8.80 5.02 25.45
C ALA A 9 7.62 4.14 25.07
N ASP A 10 6.51 4.28 25.78
CA ASP A 10 5.22 3.68 25.41
C ASP A 10 4.65 4.25 24.10
N ALA A 11 5.46 4.98 23.34
CA ALA A 11 5.07 5.63 22.10
C ALA A 11 5.74 4.97 20.89
N LEU A 12 4.92 4.55 19.93
CA LEU A 12 5.35 4.09 18.62
C LEU A 12 5.79 5.30 17.79
N LYS A 13 7.07 5.37 17.42
CA LYS A 13 7.56 6.40 16.48
C LYS A 13 7.40 5.92 15.05
N VAL A 14 6.52 6.58 14.30
CA VAL A 14 6.34 6.36 12.86
C VAL A 14 7.15 7.40 12.09
N ILE A 15 8.07 6.95 11.22
CA ILE A 15 8.89 7.82 10.38
C ILE A 15 8.42 7.62 8.94
N GLY A 16 7.90 8.70 8.35
CA GLY A 16 7.53 8.77 6.94
C GLY A 16 8.54 9.58 6.14
N GLY A 17 8.61 9.35 4.83
CA GLY A 17 9.45 10.12 3.91
C GLY A 17 8.89 10.08 2.50
N TYR A 18 9.33 11.02 1.69
CA TYR A 18 9.03 11.05 0.26
C TYR A 18 10.00 10.17 -0.52
N THR A 19 9.60 9.75 -1.72
CA THR A 19 10.51 9.11 -2.67
C THR A 19 11.49 10.11 -3.26
N GLU A 20 12.70 9.68 -3.58
CA GLU A 20 13.78 10.55 -4.11
C GLU A 20 13.40 11.26 -5.42
N ASN A 21 12.53 10.66 -6.23
CA ASN A 21 12.08 11.20 -7.51
C ASN A 21 10.72 11.94 -7.44
N LEU A 22 10.28 12.35 -6.26
CA LEU A 22 8.95 12.98 -6.08
C LEU A 22 8.76 14.21 -6.97
N ASP A 23 9.75 15.09 -7.07
CA ASP A 23 9.66 16.31 -7.88
C ASP A 23 9.47 16.02 -9.36
N ASP A 24 10.14 15.01 -9.89
CA ASP A 24 10.00 14.61 -11.30
C ASP A 24 8.63 13.97 -11.58
N VAL A 25 8.16 13.13 -10.67
CA VAL A 25 6.81 12.57 -10.71
C VAL A 25 5.77 13.69 -10.67
N MET A 26 5.91 14.66 -9.77
CA MET A 26 5.00 15.79 -9.66
C MET A 26 4.98 16.65 -10.93
N LYS A 27 6.13 16.97 -11.52
CA LYS A 27 6.22 17.72 -12.77
C LYS A 27 5.58 16.98 -13.93
N SER A 28 5.86 15.67 -14.08
CA SER A 28 5.29 14.85 -15.14
C SER A 28 3.78 14.70 -15.00
N THR A 29 3.28 14.47 -13.78
CA THR A 29 1.86 14.37 -13.48
C THR A 29 1.14 15.69 -13.75
N SER A 30 1.69 16.82 -13.30
CA SER A 30 1.12 18.15 -13.54
C SER A 30 1.02 18.47 -15.03
N ARG A 31 2.05 18.14 -15.82
CA ARG A 31 2.03 18.31 -17.29
C ARG A 31 0.96 17.43 -17.94
N SER A 32 0.89 16.16 -17.53
CA SER A 32 -0.10 15.21 -18.06
C SER A 32 -1.52 15.70 -17.76
N LEU A 33 -1.78 16.13 -16.53
CA LEU A 33 -3.07 16.70 -16.13
C LEU A 33 -3.41 17.96 -16.96
N ALA A 34 -2.48 18.90 -17.11
CA ALA A 34 -2.69 20.11 -17.92
C ALA A 34 -3.08 19.79 -19.36
N VAL A 35 -2.41 18.81 -19.99
CA VAL A 35 -2.75 18.38 -21.37
C VAL A 35 -4.16 17.78 -21.44
N HIS A 36 -4.54 16.94 -20.48
CA HIS A 36 -5.86 16.30 -20.48
C HIS A 36 -6.99 17.28 -20.16
N PHE A 37 -6.79 18.18 -19.18
CA PHE A 37 -7.76 19.23 -18.88
C PHE A 37 -7.91 20.21 -20.05
N GLY A 38 -6.82 20.54 -20.75
CA GLY A 38 -6.90 21.40 -21.96
C GLY A 38 -7.78 20.82 -23.08
N LYS A 39 -7.86 19.49 -23.19
CA LYS A 39 -8.78 18.81 -24.14
C LYS A 39 -10.26 18.92 -23.74
N LEU A 40 -10.53 19.28 -22.52
CA LEU A 40 -11.87 19.43 -21.92
C LEU A 40 -12.20 20.93 -21.66
N ASP A 41 -11.50 21.84 -22.32
CA ASP A 41 -11.59 23.29 -22.12
C ASP A 41 -11.36 23.73 -20.66
N GLY A 42 -10.65 22.90 -19.90
CA GLY A 42 -10.26 23.14 -18.52
C GLY A 42 -8.77 23.50 -18.39
N TYR A 43 -8.38 24.00 -17.23
CA TYR A 43 -6.98 24.27 -16.92
C TYR A 43 -6.63 23.91 -15.47
N VAL A 44 -5.37 23.57 -15.25
CA VAL A 44 -4.85 23.31 -13.90
C VAL A 44 -4.28 24.60 -13.34
N LEU A 45 -4.80 25.01 -12.20
CA LEU A 45 -4.33 26.21 -11.51
C LEU A 45 -2.87 26.06 -11.08
N PRO A 46 -2.06 27.12 -11.14
CA PRO A 46 -0.72 27.13 -10.56
C PRO A 46 -0.80 26.73 -9.06
N GLY A 47 -0.02 25.73 -8.65
CA GLY A 47 -0.06 25.18 -7.28
C GLY A 47 -1.30 24.32 -6.97
N GLY A 48 -2.14 24.00 -7.96
CA GLY A 48 -3.32 23.15 -7.80
C GLY A 48 -3.00 21.66 -7.56
N VAL A 49 -1.79 21.23 -7.93
CA VAL A 49 -1.32 19.87 -7.63
C VAL A 49 -0.41 19.94 -6.40
N ARG A 50 -0.80 19.25 -5.34
CA ARG A 50 -0.05 19.21 -4.08
C ARG A 50 0.15 17.77 -3.65
N VAL A 51 1.28 17.49 -3.01
CA VAL A 51 1.53 16.24 -2.29
C VAL A 51 1.25 16.48 -0.83
N SER A 52 0.46 15.61 -0.23
CA SER A 52 0.23 15.63 1.22
C SER A 52 1.51 15.22 1.96
N GLU A 53 1.67 15.74 3.17
CA GLU A 53 2.72 15.27 4.05
C GLU A 53 2.54 13.77 4.36
N PRO A 54 3.63 13.02 4.63
CA PRO A 54 3.52 11.62 5.01
C PRO A 54 2.70 11.45 6.29
N GLY A 55 1.69 10.59 6.26
CA GLY A 55 0.91 10.21 7.43
C GLY A 55 -0.58 10.56 7.43
N PRO A 56 -1.05 11.71 6.89
CA PRO A 56 -2.46 12.06 6.92
C PRO A 56 -3.33 11.26 5.92
N ASP A 57 -2.74 10.43 5.07
CA ASP A 57 -3.51 9.62 4.14
C ASP A 57 -4.23 8.48 4.87
N ILE A 58 -5.54 8.33 4.58
CA ILE A 58 -6.38 7.24 5.10
C ILE A 58 -6.22 5.94 4.31
N ASN A 59 -5.55 5.98 3.16
CA ASN A 59 -5.33 4.83 2.30
C ASN A 59 -3.93 4.26 2.53
N CYS A 60 -3.83 3.30 3.42
CA CYS A 60 -2.57 2.63 3.74
C CYS A 60 -2.47 1.27 3.04
N ALA A 61 -1.27 0.93 2.57
CA ALA A 61 -0.97 -0.37 1.98
C ALA A 61 0.49 -0.77 2.23
N GLY A 62 0.79 -2.06 2.10
CA GLY A 62 2.15 -2.56 1.97
C GLY A 62 2.95 -2.72 3.26
N THR A 63 2.30 -2.72 4.43
CA THR A 63 3.01 -3.02 5.70
C THR A 63 3.37 -4.51 5.84
N LEU A 64 2.59 -5.39 5.22
CA LEU A 64 2.81 -6.85 5.15
C LEU A 64 2.57 -7.35 3.73
N PRO A 65 3.34 -6.88 2.72
CA PRO A 65 3.02 -7.07 1.32
C PRO A 65 3.01 -8.54 0.92
N MET A 66 2.09 -8.92 0.05
CA MET A 66 2.10 -10.26 -0.56
C MET A 66 3.32 -10.42 -1.46
N ARG A 67 4.03 -11.53 -1.31
CA ARG A 67 5.16 -11.94 -2.15
C ARG A 67 4.93 -13.32 -2.73
N VAL A 68 5.29 -13.48 -3.98
CA VAL A 68 5.19 -14.77 -4.69
C VAL A 68 6.46 -15.57 -4.50
N ASP A 69 7.61 -14.88 -4.46
CA ASP A 69 8.93 -15.50 -4.35
C ASP A 69 9.58 -15.21 -3.00
N ALA A 70 10.00 -16.26 -2.32
CA ALA A 70 10.77 -16.21 -1.07
C ALA A 70 12.22 -15.66 -1.25
N LYS A 71 12.63 -15.32 -2.47
CA LYS A 71 13.99 -14.90 -2.82
C LYS A 71 14.28 -13.42 -2.52
N ASP A 72 13.26 -12.65 -2.17
CA ASP A 72 13.45 -11.26 -1.80
C ASP A 72 13.88 -11.20 -0.33
N HIS A 73 15.19 -11.13 -0.11
CA HIS A 73 15.88 -11.12 1.19
C HIS A 73 15.67 -9.83 2.00
N SER A 74 14.48 -9.23 1.97
CA SER A 74 14.22 -8.13 2.87
C SER A 74 13.86 -8.67 4.26
N ASP A 75 14.48 -8.14 5.30
CA ASP A 75 14.20 -8.43 6.72
C ASP A 75 12.80 -8.01 7.16
N ASN A 76 11.99 -7.44 6.26
CA ASN A 76 10.65 -7.00 6.57
C ASN A 76 9.67 -8.17 6.51
N PRO A 77 8.74 -8.26 7.46
CA PRO A 77 7.69 -9.28 7.45
C PRO A 77 6.82 -9.13 6.20
N TYR A 78 6.37 -10.25 5.66
CA TYR A 78 5.52 -10.30 4.47
C TYR A 78 4.56 -11.50 4.52
N THR A 79 3.57 -11.49 3.65
CA THR A 79 2.61 -12.59 3.52
C THR A 79 2.83 -13.33 2.19
N ASN A 80 2.41 -14.58 2.14
CA ASN A 80 2.36 -15.32 0.87
C ASN A 80 1.19 -14.82 0.00
N SER A 81 1.04 -15.37 -1.20
CA SER A 81 -0.04 -15.01 -2.14
C SER A 81 -1.45 -15.23 -1.61
N PHE A 82 -1.62 -15.96 -0.53
CA PHE A 82 -2.90 -16.20 0.16
C PHE A 82 -3.03 -15.42 1.47
N GLY A 83 -2.20 -14.43 1.70
CA GLY A 83 -2.27 -13.57 2.88
C GLY A 83 -1.78 -14.23 4.16
N CYS A 84 -1.24 -15.44 4.14
CA CYS A 84 -0.67 -16.08 5.33
C CYS A 84 0.67 -15.43 5.66
N LEU A 85 0.83 -15.00 6.91
CA LEU A 85 2.09 -14.41 7.38
C LEU A 85 3.20 -15.46 7.37
N LEU A 86 4.34 -15.12 6.77
CA LEU A 86 5.47 -16.02 6.71
C LEU A 86 6.00 -16.30 8.13
N GLY A 87 6.33 -17.58 8.37
CA GLY A 87 6.79 -18.04 9.68
C GLY A 87 5.66 -18.29 10.70
N SER A 88 4.40 -18.16 10.30
CA SER A 88 3.24 -18.50 11.12
C SER A 88 2.34 -19.53 10.43
N ASP A 89 1.78 -20.46 11.20
CA ASP A 89 0.74 -21.36 10.73
C ASP A 89 -0.63 -20.84 11.14
N GLY A 90 -1.44 -20.43 10.13
CA GLY A 90 -2.83 -20.06 10.36
C GLY A 90 -3.10 -18.59 10.66
N LEU A 91 -2.09 -17.71 10.66
CA LEU A 91 -2.28 -16.27 10.76
C LEU A 91 -2.41 -15.64 9.38
N TYR A 92 -3.57 -15.10 9.07
CA TYR A 92 -3.88 -14.48 7.78
C TYR A 92 -4.15 -12.99 7.93
N VAL A 93 -3.63 -12.20 6.99
CA VAL A 93 -3.88 -10.76 6.87
C VAL A 93 -4.71 -10.54 5.61
N VAL A 94 -5.83 -9.80 5.74
CA VAL A 94 -6.84 -9.70 4.66
C VAL A 94 -7.20 -8.27 4.29
N ASP A 95 -6.54 -7.29 4.89
CA ASP A 95 -6.77 -5.86 4.67
C ASP A 95 -5.79 -5.24 3.65
N GLY A 96 -5.72 -3.91 3.60
CA GLY A 96 -4.81 -3.18 2.72
C GLY A 96 -3.32 -3.43 2.98
N ALA A 97 -2.95 -3.93 4.17
CA ALA A 97 -1.55 -4.20 4.52
C ALA A 97 -0.88 -5.18 3.55
N VAL A 98 -1.64 -6.12 2.98
CA VAL A 98 -1.11 -7.13 2.04
C VAL A 98 -0.92 -6.62 0.61
N LEU A 99 -1.50 -5.47 0.24
CA LEU A 99 -1.31 -4.89 -1.07
C LEU A 99 0.12 -4.35 -1.21
N LYS A 100 0.79 -4.66 -2.32
CA LYS A 100 2.17 -4.19 -2.57
C LYS A 100 2.26 -2.67 -2.69
N GLN A 101 1.20 -2.04 -3.19
CA GLN A 101 1.12 -0.60 -3.40
C GLN A 101 -0.35 -0.15 -3.41
N VAL A 102 -0.56 1.11 -3.10
CA VAL A 102 -1.87 1.75 -3.26
C VAL A 102 -2.07 2.08 -4.73
N VAL A 103 -3.25 1.73 -5.26
CA VAL A 103 -3.66 2.13 -6.61
C VAL A 103 -4.01 3.62 -6.64
N ALA A 104 -3.97 4.26 -7.83
CA ALA A 104 -4.27 5.69 -8.01
C ALA A 104 -5.72 6.09 -7.72
N LYS A 105 -6.57 5.14 -7.35
CA LYS A 105 -7.97 5.32 -6.94
C LYS A 105 -8.16 4.74 -5.54
N ILE A 106 -9.30 5.02 -4.93
CA ILE A 106 -9.68 4.49 -3.61
C ILE A 106 -9.57 2.95 -3.64
N PRO A 107 -8.73 2.33 -2.81
CA PRO A 107 -8.38 0.91 -2.89
C PRO A 107 -9.47 -0.04 -2.35
N THR A 108 -10.60 0.48 -1.88
CA THR A 108 -11.64 -0.28 -1.18
C THR A 108 -12.07 -1.52 -1.95
N PHE A 109 -12.41 -1.38 -3.24
CA PHE A 109 -12.82 -2.55 -4.05
C PHE A 109 -11.70 -3.55 -4.25
N SER A 110 -10.45 -3.10 -4.42
CA SER A 110 -9.28 -3.99 -4.52
C SER A 110 -9.05 -4.75 -3.22
N ILE A 111 -9.22 -4.10 -2.07
CA ILE A 111 -9.12 -4.72 -0.74
C ILE A 111 -10.24 -5.75 -0.57
N MET A 112 -11.48 -5.40 -0.92
CA MET A 112 -12.63 -6.31 -0.81
C MET A 112 -12.46 -7.56 -1.69
N ALA A 113 -12.08 -7.40 -2.95
CA ALA A 113 -11.85 -8.51 -3.87
C ALA A 113 -10.71 -9.43 -3.39
N ASN A 114 -9.61 -8.85 -2.90
CA ASN A 114 -8.50 -9.62 -2.35
C ASN A 114 -8.88 -10.35 -1.07
N ARG A 115 -9.66 -9.71 -0.18
CA ARG A 115 -10.21 -10.32 1.03
C ARG A 115 -11.08 -11.53 0.69
N ASP A 116 -12.00 -11.39 -0.27
CA ASP A 116 -12.88 -12.48 -0.71
C ASP A 116 -12.06 -13.68 -1.20
N ARG A 117 -11.08 -13.44 -2.06
CA ARG A 117 -10.15 -14.46 -2.56
C ARG A 117 -9.41 -15.20 -1.44
N ILE A 118 -8.87 -14.47 -0.46
CA ILE A 118 -8.14 -15.06 0.68
C ILE A 118 -9.09 -15.86 1.56
N CYS A 119 -10.27 -15.31 1.89
CA CYS A 119 -11.27 -15.99 2.71
C CYS A 119 -11.75 -17.28 2.04
N HIS A 120 -11.99 -17.27 0.73
CA HIS A 120 -12.36 -18.47 -0.02
C HIS A 120 -11.28 -19.56 0.08
N HIS A 121 -10.00 -19.18 -0.07
CA HIS A 121 -8.87 -20.11 0.11
C HIS A 121 -8.84 -20.70 1.52
N ILE A 122 -9.02 -19.87 2.57
CA ILE A 122 -9.04 -20.33 3.95
C ILE A 122 -10.15 -21.34 4.17
N VAL A 123 -11.39 -21.02 3.75
CA VAL A 123 -12.54 -21.92 3.90
C VAL A 123 -12.31 -23.26 3.19
N THR A 124 -11.76 -23.23 1.97
CA THR A 124 -11.46 -24.45 1.20
C THR A 124 -10.41 -25.30 1.91
N LYS A 125 -9.35 -24.69 2.42
CA LYS A 125 -8.28 -25.37 3.16
C LYS A 125 -8.77 -26.05 4.44
N PHE A 126 -9.72 -25.43 5.15
CA PHE A 126 -10.25 -25.98 6.39
C PHE A 126 -11.36 -27.02 6.17
N LYS A 127 -12.06 -26.99 5.03
CA LYS A 127 -13.06 -28.03 4.68
C LYS A 127 -12.43 -29.33 4.19
N SER A 128 -11.17 -29.28 3.73
CA SER A 128 -10.45 -30.46 3.22
C SER A 128 -9.67 -31.24 4.29
N LYS A 129 -9.78 -30.81 5.54
CA LYS A 129 -9.29 -31.54 6.73
C LYS A 129 -10.44 -32.21 7.45
#